data_136c6f60dc82c83a719823ee79a90ef3
#
_entry.id   136c6f60dc82c83a719823ee79a90ef3
#
_cell.length_a   1.000
_cell.length_b   1.000
_cell.length_c   1.000
_cell.angle_alpha   90.00
_cell.angle_beta   90.00
_cell.angle_gamma   90.00
#
_symmetry.space_group_name_H-M   'P 1'
#
loop_
_entity.id
_entity.type
_entity.pdbx_description
1 polymer ?
#
loop_
_entity_poly.entity_id
_entity_poly.type
_entity_poly.pdbx_seq_one_letter_code
_entity_poly.pdbx_strand_id
1 'polypeptide(L)'
;MKKMLALLLALMMLAAAFAGCGDSGAQNDNKQNEENKDNASQNGNGDSQGDQSGDGTTAEEKAPLEGNGIFKKYISTSATTLYGVSSSDPVVSTVTSPCSTYLFRAIIDDTGDTYHYEPMLASELPIQMDTEGKVWQIKIRQGYRWENGDEMNADTVLFSYQTAIDPLLMNISAANIYNNTYVQVEMFAEYAQQIMLGIMVDWSEVGLKKIDEYTVEVHTVKPTTQEGLTKFMTTAMIHKPTWDKAISPDGSSTLYGTSMEYWMSSGEYILTEWIVDSQFTYKKNQDYVKADMIWFAGMEIRVVPDANTALELFLNGELHTAAITYAQWEDYEDDPRVYEYWNDSTMFLWVNTGNPKHNNMLGNYNFRKALFYGMDRNEFASTLGGYPCTRLFRRSVVGDSNTGTSILDLPCDWQVDPYTAFQPALASEYVDKAFEETGNVNVEFEIYYKEDGTHTRAATEIMQRQLTKNLEGVNIKLRAVPQAQAYSLRRWNPNDPDSFDFNIGSLLPGNEPLDTLKFYGSNYQPLRFYWNDESLLAEHDRLYQEAIIFNDEGKEAEMVANCLESERILVMEAMQQIPIYEIPTKQLYAENIELPGNGYVINYGFGDRYAKFID
;
A
#
# COMPACT_ATOMS: atom_id res chain seq x y z
N MET A 1 -19.13 3.90 34.45
CA MET A 1 -20.40 3.89 33.72
C MET A 1 -20.79 5.23 33.09
N LYS A 2 -20.79 6.38 33.79
CA LYS A 2 -21.15 7.67 33.18
C LYS A 2 -20.19 8.14 32.08
N LYS A 3 -18.88 7.87 32.19
CA LYS A 3 -17.87 8.21 31.17
C LYS A 3 -17.92 7.29 29.93
N MET A 4 -18.26 6.00 30.10
CA MET A 4 -18.49 5.08 28.98
C MET A 4 -19.76 5.42 28.18
N LEU A 5 -20.79 5.92 28.85
CA LEU A 5 -22.02 6.35 28.19
C LEU A 5 -21.80 7.65 27.40
N ALA A 6 -20.92 8.53 27.86
CA ALA A 6 -20.53 9.76 27.15
C ALA A 6 -19.68 9.45 25.89
N LEU A 7 -18.83 8.43 25.93
CA LEU A 7 -18.01 7.99 24.79
C LEU A 7 -18.89 7.32 23.72
N LEU A 8 -19.87 6.52 24.10
CA LEU A 8 -20.88 5.94 23.19
C LEU A 8 -21.77 7.02 22.55
N LEU A 9 -22.14 8.06 23.30
CA LEU A 9 -22.89 9.20 22.77
C LEU A 9 -22.06 10.07 21.83
N ALA A 10 -20.75 10.26 22.10
CA ALA A 10 -19.84 10.98 21.21
C ALA A 10 -19.61 10.22 19.89
N LEU A 11 -19.49 8.90 19.92
CA LEU A 11 -19.40 8.05 18.72
C LEU A 11 -20.69 8.06 17.89
N MET A 12 -21.87 8.14 18.53
CA MET A 12 -23.16 8.27 17.83
C MET A 12 -23.36 9.68 17.24
N MET A 13 -22.81 10.73 17.85
CA MET A 13 -22.89 12.08 17.29
C MET A 13 -21.94 12.31 16.11
N LEU A 14 -20.79 11.64 16.03
CA LEU A 14 -19.94 11.65 14.85
C LEU A 14 -20.58 10.99 13.63
N ALA A 15 -21.43 9.97 13.86
CA ALA A 15 -22.17 9.33 12.76
C ALA A 15 -23.30 10.20 12.20
N ALA A 16 -23.78 11.20 12.95
CA ALA A 16 -24.85 12.10 12.52
C ALA A 16 -24.39 13.40 11.83
N ALA A 17 -23.08 13.72 11.87
CA ALA A 17 -22.55 14.95 11.29
C ALA A 17 -22.22 14.84 9.79
N PHE A 18 -22.34 13.66 9.17
CA PHE A 18 -22.11 13.45 7.73
C PHE A 18 -23.37 13.33 6.88
N ALA A 19 -24.54 13.68 7.42
CA ALA A 19 -25.78 13.72 6.68
C ALA A 19 -26.30 15.16 6.61
N GLY A 20 -25.88 15.91 5.61
CA GLY A 20 -26.56 17.17 5.26
C GLY A 20 -25.61 18.28 4.82
N CYS A 21 -25.48 18.47 3.53
CA CYS A 21 -25.73 19.72 2.82
C CYS A 21 -25.47 19.50 1.34
N GLY A 22 -26.54 19.51 0.59
CA GLY A 22 -26.53 19.61 -0.87
C GLY A 22 -26.73 21.07 -1.28
N ASP A 23 -26.20 21.33 -2.46
CA ASP A 23 -26.74 22.20 -3.52
C ASP A 23 -26.80 23.71 -3.34
N SER A 24 -26.11 24.38 -4.25
CA SER A 24 -26.45 25.57 -5.07
C SER A 24 -25.15 26.12 -5.65
N GLY A 25 -24.85 26.19 -6.91
CA GLY A 25 -25.65 26.71 -8.02
C GLY A 25 -25.06 28.04 -8.46
N ALA A 26 -24.37 28.04 -9.63
CA ALA A 26 -24.38 29.02 -10.71
C ALA A 26 -23.46 30.29 -10.70
N GLN A 27 -22.75 30.32 -11.79
CA GLN A 27 -22.59 31.35 -12.82
C GLN A 27 -21.32 32.22 -12.85
N ASN A 28 -20.62 31.94 -13.95
CA ASN A 28 -20.00 32.87 -14.94
C ASN A 28 -19.68 34.32 -14.55
N ASP A 29 -18.45 34.72 -14.83
CA ASP A 29 -18.24 35.67 -15.94
C ASP A 29 -16.76 35.81 -16.33
N ASN A 30 -16.59 35.85 -17.65
CA ASN A 30 -15.41 36.19 -18.45
C ASN A 30 -14.78 37.55 -18.11
N LYS A 31 -13.47 37.67 -18.26
CA LYS A 31 -12.86 38.63 -19.20
C LYS A 31 -11.35 38.50 -19.36
N GLN A 32 -10.98 38.44 -20.62
CA GLN A 32 -9.68 38.60 -21.29
C GLN A 32 -8.87 39.84 -20.85
N ASN A 33 -7.55 39.73 -20.97
CA ASN A 33 -6.62 40.53 -21.80
C ASN A 33 -5.20 40.05 -21.56
N GLU A 34 -4.52 39.55 -22.49
CA GLU A 34 -3.65 40.04 -23.61
C GLU A 34 -2.40 40.83 -23.19
N GLU A 35 -1.32 40.32 -23.76
CA GLU A 35 -0.06 40.97 -24.25
C GLU A 35 1.00 41.43 -23.24
N ASN A 36 2.26 41.15 -23.40
CA ASN A 36 3.26 41.25 -24.50
C ASN A 36 4.60 40.64 -24.08
N LYS A 37 5.21 39.82 -24.88
CA LYS A 37 6.36 39.97 -25.81
C LYS A 37 7.70 40.48 -25.26
N ASP A 38 8.69 39.64 -25.63
CA ASP A 38 10.03 39.89 -26.15
C ASP A 38 11.17 40.25 -25.18
N ASN A 39 12.20 39.44 -25.10
CA ASN A 39 13.39 39.63 -25.92
C ASN A 39 14.48 38.55 -25.68
N ALA A 40 15.06 38.20 -26.79
CA ALA A 40 16.19 37.29 -26.96
C ALA A 40 17.54 37.99 -26.79
N SER A 41 18.57 37.20 -26.64
CA SER A 41 19.94 37.28 -27.25
C SER A 41 21.01 36.97 -26.21
N GLN A 42 21.90 36.15 -26.44
CA GLN A 42 22.92 35.70 -27.38
C GLN A 42 24.25 35.44 -26.67
N ASN A 43 24.80 34.27 -26.94
CA ASN A 43 26.19 33.95 -27.23
C ASN A 43 27.35 34.24 -26.26
N GLY A 44 28.15 33.19 -26.06
CA GLY A 44 29.57 33.28 -25.73
C GLY A 44 30.25 31.93 -25.67
N ASN A 45 30.80 31.48 -26.83
CA ASN A 45 31.73 30.37 -26.99
C ASN A 45 33.03 30.57 -26.19
N GLY A 46 33.63 29.47 -25.73
CA GLY A 46 34.99 29.44 -25.26
C GLY A 46 35.53 28.01 -25.16
N ASP A 47 36.15 27.56 -26.26
CA ASP A 47 36.96 26.35 -26.34
C ASP A 47 38.14 26.37 -25.34
N SER A 48 38.48 25.20 -24.78
CA SER A 48 39.89 24.78 -24.65
C SER A 48 39.99 23.28 -24.37
N GLN A 49 40.69 22.65 -25.29
CA GLN A 49 41.19 21.29 -25.28
C GLN A 49 42.31 21.06 -24.26
N GLY A 50 42.47 19.79 -23.90
CA GLY A 50 43.70 19.14 -23.44
C GLY A 50 43.47 18.30 -22.19
N ASP A 51 43.75 17.13 -22.07
CA ASP A 51 44.57 16.09 -22.62
C ASP A 51 44.33 14.80 -21.83
N GLN A 52 44.44 13.68 -22.47
CA GLN A 52 44.21 12.34 -21.93
C GLN A 52 45.35 11.87 -21.03
N SER A 53 45.02 11.14 -19.95
CA SER A 53 45.73 9.91 -19.59
C SER A 53 44.86 9.05 -18.71
N GLY A 54 44.59 7.82 -19.16
CA GLY A 54 43.71 6.90 -18.51
C GLY A 54 44.30 6.24 -17.28
N ASP A 55 43.41 5.99 -16.33
CA ASP A 55 43.55 4.88 -15.40
C ASP A 55 42.12 4.35 -15.19
N GLY A 56 41.90 3.08 -15.52
CA GLY A 56 40.57 2.46 -15.57
C GLY A 56 40.10 2.02 -14.20
N THR A 57 39.54 2.96 -13.48
CA THR A 57 38.50 2.74 -12.50
C THR A 57 37.28 3.49 -13.04
N THR A 58 36.21 2.78 -13.37
CA THR A 58 34.92 3.39 -13.65
C THR A 58 34.51 4.15 -12.39
N ALA A 59 34.84 5.45 -12.36
CA ALA A 59 34.29 6.32 -11.32
C ALA A 59 32.76 6.30 -11.48
N GLU A 60 32.03 5.96 -10.44
CA GLU A 60 30.59 6.16 -10.41
C GLU A 60 30.28 7.57 -10.88
N GLU A 61 29.46 7.67 -11.92
CA GLU A 61 29.00 8.95 -12.44
C GLU A 61 28.09 9.60 -11.42
N LYS A 62 28.51 10.75 -10.88
CA LYS A 62 27.73 11.47 -9.86
C LYS A 62 26.78 12.46 -10.50
N ALA A 63 25.57 12.53 -9.94
CA ALA A 63 24.57 13.50 -10.36
C ALA A 63 25.09 14.94 -10.23
N PRO A 64 24.77 15.84 -11.20
CA PRO A 64 25.09 17.26 -11.11
C PRO A 64 24.47 17.88 -9.84
N LEU A 65 25.18 18.78 -9.18
CA LEU A 65 24.67 19.43 -7.96
C LEU A 65 23.31 20.12 -8.18
N GLU A 66 23.15 20.80 -9.31
CA GLU A 66 21.90 21.49 -9.66
C GLU A 66 20.86 20.55 -10.31
N GLY A 67 21.24 19.34 -10.69
CA GLY A 67 20.41 18.39 -11.44
C GLY A 67 20.24 18.77 -12.91
N ASN A 68 19.53 17.92 -13.66
CA ASN A 68 19.23 18.11 -15.08
C ASN A 68 17.73 17.93 -15.36
N GLY A 69 17.04 18.99 -15.73
CA GLY A 69 15.63 18.94 -16.13
C GLY A 69 14.63 18.65 -15.00
N ILE A 70 13.35 18.67 -15.36
CA ILE A 70 12.21 18.44 -14.46
C ILE A 70 11.55 17.11 -14.82
N PHE A 71 11.51 16.16 -13.91
CA PHE A 71 10.79 14.92 -14.10
C PHE A 71 9.28 15.16 -13.90
N LYS A 72 8.48 14.80 -14.91
CA LYS A 72 7.03 15.06 -14.93
C LYS A 72 6.25 13.76 -14.90
N LYS A 73 5.46 13.57 -13.87
CA LYS A 73 4.55 12.42 -13.73
C LYS A 73 3.14 12.86 -13.30
N TYR A 74 2.23 11.93 -13.18
CA TYR A 74 0.86 12.23 -12.78
C TYR A 74 0.34 11.29 -11.68
N ILE A 75 -0.75 11.73 -11.07
CA ILE A 75 -1.60 10.97 -10.16
C ILE A 75 -3.05 11.14 -10.61
N SER A 76 -3.90 10.14 -10.38
CA SER A 76 -5.31 10.19 -10.80
C SER A 76 -6.22 10.96 -9.85
N THR A 77 -5.80 11.14 -8.60
CA THR A 77 -6.55 11.86 -7.56
C THR A 77 -5.62 12.78 -6.79
N SER A 78 -6.14 13.89 -6.26
CA SER A 78 -5.36 14.80 -5.44
C SER A 78 -5.12 14.23 -4.05
N ALA A 79 -3.93 14.45 -3.49
CA ALA A 79 -3.69 14.17 -2.09
C ALA A 79 -4.43 15.19 -1.21
N THR A 80 -5.12 14.69 -0.20
CA THR A 80 -5.88 15.53 0.74
C THR A 80 -5.03 16.03 1.90
N THR A 81 -3.85 15.45 2.11
CA THR A 81 -2.90 15.79 3.17
C THR A 81 -1.49 15.40 2.76
N LEU A 82 -0.50 16.05 3.34
CA LEU A 82 0.91 15.65 3.31
C LEU A 82 1.31 14.86 4.59
N TYR A 83 0.41 14.70 5.55
CA TYR A 83 0.65 13.93 6.77
C TYR A 83 0.31 12.45 6.54
N GLY A 84 1.30 11.67 6.09
CA GLY A 84 1.10 10.30 5.65
C GLY A 84 0.55 9.34 6.70
N VAL A 85 0.82 9.58 7.99
CA VAL A 85 0.33 8.69 9.08
C VAL A 85 -1.19 8.76 9.23
N SER A 86 -1.80 9.89 8.88
CA SER A 86 -3.26 10.11 8.96
C SER A 86 -4.03 9.60 7.74
N SER A 87 -3.37 9.05 6.73
CA SER A 87 -4.01 8.61 5.49
C SER A 87 -3.58 7.19 5.08
N SER A 88 -4.54 6.43 4.56
CA SER A 88 -4.30 5.15 3.88
C SER A 88 -4.28 5.30 2.35
N ASP A 89 -4.39 6.52 1.83
CA ASP A 89 -4.36 6.78 0.39
C ASP A 89 -2.92 6.70 -0.14
N PRO A 90 -2.61 5.79 -1.07
CA PRO A 90 -1.27 5.67 -1.67
C PRO A 90 -0.77 6.95 -2.35
N VAL A 91 -1.70 7.80 -2.83
CA VAL A 91 -1.37 9.09 -3.45
C VAL A 91 -0.65 10.01 -2.46
N VAL A 92 -1.03 9.98 -1.19
CA VAL A 92 -0.35 10.75 -0.14
C VAL A 92 1.12 10.36 -0.06
N SER A 93 1.43 9.06 -0.04
CA SER A 93 2.82 8.58 -0.04
C SER A 93 3.57 9.01 -1.31
N THR A 94 2.91 8.99 -2.48
CA THR A 94 3.52 9.41 -3.75
C THR A 94 3.97 10.86 -3.73
N VAL A 95 3.21 11.76 -3.11
CA VAL A 95 3.54 13.19 -3.05
C VAL A 95 4.43 13.56 -1.86
N THR A 96 4.34 12.83 -0.74
CA THR A 96 5.11 13.16 0.47
C THR A 96 6.49 12.52 0.51
N SER A 97 6.62 11.30 -0.01
CA SER A 97 7.86 10.54 0.05
C SER A 97 9.07 11.29 -0.53
N PRO A 98 8.98 12.03 -1.65
CA PRO A 98 10.11 12.79 -2.17
C PRO A 98 10.58 13.95 -1.28
N CYS A 99 9.69 14.52 -0.48
CA CYS A 99 9.99 15.69 0.36
C CYS A 99 10.08 15.38 1.86
N SER A 100 10.10 14.09 2.24
CA SER A 100 10.21 13.63 3.62
C SER A 100 11.55 12.95 3.90
N THR A 101 12.05 13.12 5.12
CA THR A 101 13.24 12.40 5.62
C THR A 101 12.84 11.23 6.49
N TYR A 102 13.64 10.18 6.40
CA TYR A 102 13.53 8.92 7.15
C TYR A 102 14.88 8.59 7.79
N LEU A 103 14.90 7.74 8.81
CA LEU A 103 16.16 7.24 9.38
C LEU A 103 16.93 6.41 8.35
N PHE A 104 16.21 5.54 7.65
CA PHE A 104 16.73 4.63 6.64
C PHE A 104 15.87 4.67 5.39
N ARG A 105 16.45 4.35 4.25
CA ARG A 105 15.75 4.29 2.97
C ARG A 105 16.25 3.15 2.11
N ALA A 106 15.32 2.49 1.43
CA ALA A 106 15.67 1.50 0.44
C ALA A 106 16.32 2.16 -0.78
N ILE A 107 17.41 1.60 -1.25
CA ILE A 107 18.15 1.97 -2.47
C ILE A 107 18.36 0.71 -3.29
N ILE A 108 18.17 0.80 -4.60
CA ILE A 108 18.40 -0.32 -5.50
C ILE A 108 19.88 -0.73 -5.46
N ASP A 109 20.15 -2.00 -5.55
CA ASP A 109 21.53 -2.50 -5.56
C ASP A 109 22.15 -2.44 -6.96
N ASP A 110 23.44 -2.77 -7.04
CA ASP A 110 24.22 -2.74 -8.27
C ASP A 110 23.74 -3.75 -9.33
N THR A 111 22.93 -4.76 -8.94
CA THR A 111 22.34 -5.71 -9.89
C THR A 111 21.14 -5.12 -10.61
N GLY A 112 20.47 -4.14 -10.01
CA GLY A 112 19.24 -3.53 -10.50
C GLY A 112 17.98 -4.35 -10.29
N ASP A 113 18.07 -5.49 -9.60
CA ASP A 113 16.96 -6.43 -9.41
C ASP A 113 16.48 -6.52 -7.96
N THR A 114 17.29 -6.10 -7.00
CA THR A 114 16.96 -6.07 -5.59
C THR A 114 17.31 -4.72 -4.95
N TYR A 115 17.05 -4.55 -3.66
CA TYR A 115 17.35 -3.34 -2.94
C TYR A 115 17.91 -3.66 -1.55
N HIS A 116 18.61 -2.70 -0.97
CA HIS A 116 19.06 -2.73 0.41
C HIS A 116 18.72 -1.41 1.10
N TYR A 117 18.78 -1.40 2.43
CA TYR A 117 18.55 -0.18 3.19
C TYR A 117 19.85 0.55 3.47
N GLU A 118 19.84 1.86 3.23
CA GLU A 118 20.93 2.75 3.58
C GLU A 118 20.52 3.78 4.65
N PRO A 119 21.47 4.21 5.49
CA PRO A 119 21.23 5.26 6.47
C PRO A 119 21.11 6.63 5.81
N MET A 120 20.04 7.39 6.17
CA MET A 120 19.77 8.76 5.72
C MET A 120 19.95 9.74 6.88
N LEU A 121 18.91 9.98 7.69
CA LEU A 121 19.06 10.73 8.93
C LEU A 121 19.91 9.97 9.95
N ALA A 122 19.85 8.66 9.99
CA ALA A 122 20.84 7.86 10.69
C ALA A 122 22.21 8.01 10.01
N SER A 123 23.30 7.93 10.77
CA SER A 123 24.67 7.97 10.24
C SER A 123 25.19 6.58 9.85
N GLU A 124 24.60 5.53 10.40
CA GLU A 124 24.92 4.11 10.17
C GLU A 124 23.69 3.24 10.44
N LEU A 125 23.73 1.97 10.05
CA LEU A 125 22.67 1.00 10.36
C LEU A 125 22.59 0.76 11.88
N PRO A 126 21.44 0.28 12.42
CA PRO A 126 21.28 0.04 13.87
C PRO A 126 22.37 -0.85 14.44
N ILE A 127 22.89 -0.48 15.61
CA ILE A 127 23.96 -1.21 16.32
C ILE A 127 23.33 -2.00 17.46
N GLN A 128 23.53 -3.33 17.45
CA GLN A 128 23.07 -4.19 18.55
C GLN A 128 23.93 -3.95 19.81
N MET A 129 23.27 -3.72 20.94
CA MET A 129 23.91 -3.38 22.21
C MET A 129 23.91 -4.52 23.25
N ASP A 130 23.08 -5.54 23.02
CA ASP A 130 22.95 -6.72 23.87
C ASP A 130 23.22 -8.02 23.10
N THR A 131 23.24 -9.15 23.80
CA THR A 131 23.40 -10.47 23.16
C THR A 131 22.09 -11.12 22.77
N GLU A 132 20.96 -10.51 23.14
CA GLU A 132 19.63 -11.05 22.89
C GLU A 132 18.97 -10.46 21.64
N GLY A 133 19.52 -9.42 21.04
CA GLY A 133 18.92 -8.72 19.89
C GLY A 133 17.71 -7.87 20.27
N LYS A 134 17.65 -7.40 21.51
CA LYS A 134 16.53 -6.59 22.03
C LYS A 134 16.89 -5.13 22.27
N VAL A 135 18.15 -4.79 22.38
CA VAL A 135 18.62 -3.42 22.62
C VAL A 135 19.48 -2.96 21.46
N TRP A 136 19.07 -1.87 20.84
CA TRP A 136 19.69 -1.33 19.64
C TRP A 136 19.93 0.16 19.76
N GLN A 137 21.07 0.64 19.27
CA GLN A 137 21.32 2.08 19.13
C GLN A 137 21.28 2.52 17.67
N ILE A 138 20.71 3.70 17.46
CA ILE A 138 20.67 4.40 16.18
C ILE A 138 21.35 5.75 16.36
N LYS A 139 22.43 5.95 15.63
CA LYS A 139 23.18 7.22 15.61
C LYS A 139 22.57 8.17 14.60
N ILE A 140 22.28 9.40 15.02
CA ILE A 140 21.70 10.45 14.17
C ILE A 140 22.84 11.26 13.56
N ARG A 141 22.71 11.56 12.28
CA ARG A 141 23.68 12.36 11.52
C ARG A 141 23.66 13.81 12.00
N GLN A 142 24.79 14.31 12.47
CA GLN A 142 24.94 15.70 12.89
C GLN A 142 24.87 16.65 11.70
N GLY A 143 24.25 17.80 11.89
CA GLY A 143 24.13 18.84 10.87
C GLY A 143 23.09 18.57 9.77
N TYR A 144 22.30 17.49 9.88
CA TYR A 144 21.18 17.28 8.96
C TYR A 144 20.04 18.26 9.29
N ARG A 145 19.44 18.88 8.25
CA ARG A 145 18.55 20.03 8.45
C ARG A 145 17.25 19.94 7.64
N TRP A 146 16.25 20.60 8.18
CA TRP A 146 15.04 20.96 7.45
C TRP A 146 15.32 22.10 6.46
N GLU A 147 14.43 22.29 5.48
CA GLU A 147 14.56 23.36 4.46
C GLU A 147 14.67 24.79 5.05
N ASN A 148 14.18 25.01 6.25
CA ASN A 148 14.29 26.29 6.96
C ASN A 148 15.60 26.44 7.77
N GLY A 149 16.47 25.41 7.76
CA GLY A 149 17.74 25.40 8.45
C GLY A 149 17.70 24.83 9.89
N ASP A 150 16.53 24.49 10.43
CA ASP A 150 16.41 23.83 11.73
C ASP A 150 17.10 22.46 11.70
N GLU A 151 17.85 22.13 12.75
CA GLU A 151 18.61 20.87 12.82
C GLU A 151 17.73 19.71 13.28
N MET A 152 17.99 18.52 12.70
CA MET A 152 17.38 17.27 13.12
C MET A 152 18.32 16.53 14.08
N ASN A 153 17.74 15.98 15.14
CA ASN A 153 18.47 15.27 16.17
C ASN A 153 17.60 14.16 16.80
N ALA A 154 18.04 13.60 17.93
CA ALA A 154 17.31 12.55 18.64
C ALA A 154 15.90 12.99 19.08
N ASP A 155 15.70 14.27 19.44
CA ASP A 155 14.38 14.78 19.80
C ASP A 155 13.42 14.78 18.60
N THR A 156 13.93 15.01 17.39
CA THR A 156 13.13 14.89 16.16
C THR A 156 12.60 13.46 15.97
N VAL A 157 13.45 12.46 16.19
CA VAL A 157 13.07 11.05 16.07
C VAL A 157 12.02 10.69 17.11
N LEU A 158 12.28 11.00 18.40
CA LEU A 158 11.33 10.70 19.48
C LEU A 158 9.97 11.35 19.23
N PHE A 159 9.96 12.64 18.90
CA PHE A 159 8.75 13.38 18.64
C PHE A 159 7.96 12.80 17.47
N SER A 160 8.64 12.40 16.39
CA SER A 160 7.99 11.83 15.22
C SER A 160 7.30 10.49 15.53
N TYR A 161 7.96 9.60 16.26
CA TYR A 161 7.36 8.33 16.66
C TYR A 161 6.25 8.51 17.71
N GLN A 162 6.45 9.37 18.70
CA GLN A 162 5.43 9.69 19.69
C GLN A 162 4.14 10.19 19.03
N THR A 163 4.29 11.08 18.05
CA THR A 163 3.17 11.63 17.30
C THR A 163 2.53 10.56 16.38
N ALA A 164 3.35 9.74 15.71
CA ALA A 164 2.85 8.74 14.76
C ALA A 164 2.03 7.63 15.43
N ILE A 165 2.36 7.24 16.67
CA ILE A 165 1.62 6.21 17.40
C ILE A 165 0.44 6.75 18.22
N ASP A 166 0.20 8.06 18.22
CA ASP A 166 -0.92 8.66 18.94
C ASP A 166 -2.26 8.38 18.22
N PRO A 167 -3.15 7.57 18.81
CA PRO A 167 -4.41 7.19 18.17
C PRO A 167 -5.48 8.30 18.20
N LEU A 168 -5.32 9.33 19.05
CA LEU A 168 -6.28 10.45 19.14
C LEU A 168 -6.15 11.42 17.97
N LEU A 169 -5.01 11.44 17.30
CA LEU A 169 -4.73 12.30 16.14
C LEU A 169 -5.29 11.74 14.82
N MET A 170 -6.21 10.78 14.89
CA MET A 170 -6.76 10.09 13.73
C MET A 170 -5.68 9.42 12.85
N ASN A 171 -4.59 8.97 13.45
CA ASN A 171 -3.48 8.31 12.76
C ASN A 171 -3.90 6.88 12.37
N ILE A 172 -4.41 6.73 11.18
CA ILE A 172 -4.92 5.45 10.64
C ILE A 172 -3.85 4.36 10.68
N SER A 173 -2.59 4.74 10.44
CA SER A 173 -1.44 3.82 10.41
C SER A 173 -0.80 3.58 11.78
N ALA A 174 -1.25 4.26 12.84
CA ALA A 174 -0.66 4.12 14.17
C ALA A 174 -0.64 2.66 14.66
N ALA A 175 -1.72 1.92 14.42
CA ALA A 175 -1.80 0.51 14.82
C ALA A 175 -0.76 -0.38 14.13
N ASN A 176 -0.36 -0.05 12.92
CA ASN A 176 0.70 -0.80 12.21
C ASN A 176 2.08 -0.57 12.84
N ILE A 177 2.27 0.53 13.56
CA ILE A 177 3.51 0.86 14.26
C ILE A 177 3.49 0.22 15.65
N TYR A 178 2.49 0.50 16.49
CA TYR A 178 2.49 0.03 17.88
C TYR A 178 2.08 -1.46 18.05
N ASN A 179 1.41 -2.07 17.06
CA ASN A 179 1.08 -3.51 17.01
C ASN A 179 1.82 -4.21 15.87
N ASN A 180 3.06 -3.79 15.56
CA ASN A 180 3.82 -4.44 14.50
C ASN A 180 4.08 -5.91 14.81
N THR A 181 3.92 -6.79 13.82
CA THR A 181 4.07 -8.24 13.99
C THR A 181 5.54 -8.63 14.17
N TYR A 182 6.44 -7.96 13.46
CA TYR A 182 7.86 -8.33 13.39
C TYR A 182 8.70 -7.62 14.46
N VAL A 183 8.46 -6.33 14.66
CA VAL A 183 9.20 -5.51 15.62
C VAL A 183 8.23 -4.88 16.61
N GLN A 184 8.35 -5.23 17.88
CA GLN A 184 7.52 -4.70 18.95
C GLN A 184 8.40 -3.89 19.91
N VAL A 185 8.31 -2.56 19.81
CA VAL A 185 9.01 -1.68 20.74
C VAL A 185 8.28 -1.71 22.10
N GLU A 186 9.05 -1.84 23.17
CA GLU A 186 8.51 -1.89 24.53
C GLU A 186 7.59 -0.71 24.81
N MET A 187 6.42 -0.98 25.38
CA MET A 187 5.40 -0.01 25.80
C MET A 187 4.74 0.79 24.67
N PHE A 188 5.01 0.54 23.38
CA PHE A 188 4.31 1.28 22.30
C PHE A 188 2.80 1.02 22.30
N ALA A 189 2.38 -0.24 22.40
CA ALA A 189 0.98 -0.62 22.42
C ALA A 189 0.26 -0.11 23.68
N GLU A 190 0.89 -0.29 24.83
CA GLU A 190 0.38 0.18 26.13
C GLU A 190 0.26 1.71 26.15
N TYR A 191 1.26 2.43 25.63
CA TYR A 191 1.25 3.89 25.52
C TYR A 191 0.05 4.36 24.67
N ALA A 192 -0.14 3.80 23.48
CA ALA A 192 -1.28 4.12 22.63
C ALA A 192 -2.62 3.80 23.30
N GLN A 193 -2.72 2.65 23.98
CA GLN A 193 -3.93 2.26 24.71
C GLN A 193 -4.24 3.21 25.87
N GLN A 194 -3.24 3.63 26.63
CA GLN A 194 -3.42 4.53 27.77
C GLN A 194 -3.85 5.93 27.31
N ILE A 195 -3.30 6.44 26.19
CA ILE A 195 -3.76 7.69 25.58
C ILE A 195 -5.25 7.59 25.20
N MET A 196 -5.70 6.50 24.59
CA MET A 196 -7.13 6.29 24.28
C MET A 196 -8.04 6.31 25.53
N LEU A 197 -7.52 5.91 26.67
CA LEU A 197 -8.22 5.95 27.96
C LEU A 197 -8.14 7.31 28.65
N GLY A 198 -7.46 8.29 28.07
CA GLY A 198 -7.22 9.61 28.64
C GLY A 198 -6.27 9.60 29.83
N ILE A 199 -5.37 8.62 29.88
CA ILE A 199 -4.34 8.48 30.91
C ILE A 199 -3.06 9.15 30.36
N MET A 200 -2.50 10.08 31.13
CA MET A 200 -1.19 10.64 30.80
C MET A 200 -0.10 9.59 31.09
N VAL A 201 0.71 9.31 30.08
CA VAL A 201 1.83 8.36 30.15
C VAL A 201 3.13 9.11 30.08
N ASP A 202 4.09 8.72 30.91
CA ASP A 202 5.45 9.22 30.81
C ASP A 202 6.18 8.46 29.68
N TRP A 203 6.64 9.18 28.66
CA TRP A 203 7.40 8.60 27.55
C TRP A 203 8.70 7.92 28.02
N SER A 204 9.21 8.26 29.20
CA SER A 204 10.42 7.65 29.77
C SER A 204 10.31 6.13 29.98
N GLU A 205 9.07 5.60 30.13
CA GLU A 205 8.79 4.17 30.24
C GLU A 205 8.81 3.44 28.89
N VAL A 206 8.76 4.19 27.78
CA VAL A 206 8.69 3.65 26.43
C VAL A 206 10.07 3.21 25.95
N GLY A 207 10.14 2.11 25.20
CA GLY A 207 11.38 1.52 24.70
C GLY A 207 12.12 2.33 23.64
N LEU A 208 11.61 3.45 23.16
CA LEU A 208 12.35 4.39 22.31
C LEU A 208 12.85 5.56 23.15
N LYS A 209 14.16 5.62 23.39
CA LYS A 209 14.80 6.51 24.37
C LYS A 209 15.86 7.40 23.75
N LYS A 210 15.97 8.64 24.24
CA LYS A 210 17.09 9.53 23.94
C LYS A 210 18.25 9.20 24.88
N ILE A 211 19.41 8.86 24.34
CA ILE A 211 20.64 8.64 25.09
C ILE A 211 21.47 9.92 25.16
N ASP A 212 21.63 10.58 24.02
CA ASP A 212 22.27 11.89 23.90
C ASP A 212 21.61 12.67 22.73
N GLU A 213 22.16 13.83 22.37
CA GLU A 213 21.60 14.70 21.34
C GLU A 213 21.50 14.03 19.96
N TYR A 214 22.37 13.05 19.67
CA TYR A 214 22.46 12.38 18.37
C TYR A 214 22.41 10.85 18.50
N THR A 215 21.86 10.33 19.58
CA THR A 215 21.72 8.89 19.81
C THR A 215 20.34 8.57 20.37
N VAL A 216 19.61 7.71 19.70
CA VAL A 216 18.43 7.05 20.25
C VAL A 216 18.70 5.57 20.48
N GLU A 217 18.05 5.01 21.49
CA GLU A 217 18.11 3.59 21.83
C GLU A 217 16.70 2.99 21.70
N VAL A 218 16.63 1.81 21.10
CA VAL A 218 15.38 1.06 20.88
C VAL A 218 15.42 -0.22 21.67
N HIS A 219 14.46 -0.42 22.56
CA HIS A 219 14.23 -1.65 23.32
C HIS A 219 13.02 -2.37 22.73
N THR A 220 13.17 -3.66 22.42
CA THR A 220 12.11 -4.49 21.83
C THR A 220 11.67 -5.58 22.80
N VAL A 221 10.38 -5.92 22.78
CA VAL A 221 9.78 -6.98 23.61
C VAL A 221 10.39 -8.34 23.29
N LYS A 222 10.63 -8.60 22.00
CA LYS A 222 11.24 -9.84 21.50
C LYS A 222 12.50 -9.53 20.69
N PRO A 223 13.41 -10.50 20.50
CA PRO A 223 14.56 -10.33 19.63
C PRO A 223 14.17 -9.85 18.24
N THR A 224 14.96 -8.96 17.66
CA THR A 224 14.84 -8.56 16.25
C THR A 224 16.21 -8.58 15.58
N THR A 225 16.24 -8.46 14.25
CA THR A 225 17.47 -8.36 13.48
C THR A 225 17.75 -6.90 13.12
N GLN A 226 19.00 -6.61 12.73
CA GLN A 226 19.37 -5.28 12.20
C GLN A 226 18.46 -4.90 11.03
N GLU A 227 18.22 -5.82 10.11
CA GLU A 227 17.37 -5.60 8.95
C GLU A 227 15.91 -5.36 9.35
N GLY A 228 15.35 -6.21 10.24
CA GLY A 228 13.99 -6.06 10.73
C GLY A 228 13.76 -4.71 11.40
N LEU A 229 14.69 -4.28 12.26
CA LEU A 229 14.61 -2.97 12.90
C LEU A 229 14.76 -1.83 11.88
N THR A 230 15.65 -1.97 10.89
CA THR A 230 15.85 -0.97 9.83
C THR A 230 14.57 -0.79 9.00
N LYS A 231 13.92 -1.88 8.59
CA LYS A 231 12.63 -1.87 7.87
C LYS A 231 11.52 -1.23 8.73
N PHE A 232 11.51 -1.50 10.03
CA PHE A 232 10.51 -0.93 10.95
C PHE A 232 10.70 0.57 11.17
N MET A 233 11.95 1.04 11.30
CA MET A 233 12.27 2.44 11.63
C MET A 233 12.19 3.38 10.40
N THR A 234 11.11 3.28 9.63
CA THR A 234 10.87 4.04 8.39
C THR A 234 9.73 5.05 8.50
N THR A 235 9.41 5.53 9.71
CA THR A 235 8.47 6.63 9.90
C THR A 235 9.08 7.95 9.42
N ALA A 236 8.30 8.74 8.66
CA ALA A 236 8.73 10.06 8.21
C ALA A 236 8.90 11.02 9.41
N MET A 237 9.98 11.81 9.38
CA MET A 237 10.24 12.79 10.44
C MET A 237 9.24 13.94 10.38
N ILE A 238 8.85 14.44 11.55
CA ILE A 238 7.88 15.53 11.73
C ILE A 238 8.58 16.76 12.29
N HIS A 239 8.39 17.92 11.65
CA HIS A 239 8.95 19.19 12.10
C HIS A 239 8.14 19.74 13.28
N LYS A 240 8.67 19.60 14.49
CA LYS A 240 7.97 19.99 15.72
C LYS A 240 7.51 21.44 15.74
N PRO A 241 8.33 22.46 15.36
CA PRO A 241 7.87 23.86 15.36
C PRO A 241 6.69 24.13 14.40
N THR A 242 6.59 23.43 13.26
CA THR A 242 5.44 23.49 12.37
C THR A 242 4.24 22.76 12.95
N TRP A 243 4.48 21.61 13.57
CA TRP A 243 3.45 20.84 14.28
C TRP A 243 2.81 21.66 15.41
N ASP A 244 3.62 22.32 16.25
CA ASP A 244 3.13 23.12 17.38
C ASP A 244 2.25 24.31 16.96
N LYS A 245 2.38 24.78 15.71
CA LYS A 245 1.48 25.78 15.10
C LYS A 245 0.19 25.17 14.58
N ALA A 246 0.23 23.90 14.20
CA ALA A 246 -0.84 23.19 13.53
C ALA A 246 -1.78 22.43 14.47
N ILE A 247 -1.30 22.04 15.66
CA ILE A 247 -2.07 21.26 16.63
C ILE A 247 -3.16 22.11 17.29
N SER A 248 -4.35 21.52 17.46
CA SER A 248 -5.44 22.17 18.19
C SER A 248 -5.08 22.39 19.67
N PRO A 249 -5.65 23.40 20.35
CA PRO A 249 -5.33 23.69 21.75
C PRO A 249 -5.61 22.55 22.73
N ASP A 250 -6.54 21.66 22.38
CA ASP A 250 -6.88 20.46 23.16
C ASP A 250 -6.07 19.20 22.77
N GLY A 251 -5.20 19.32 21.75
CA GLY A 251 -4.36 18.23 21.25
C GLY A 251 -5.10 17.15 20.45
N SER A 252 -6.39 17.34 20.15
CA SER A 252 -7.24 16.29 19.53
C SER A 252 -7.20 16.25 18.01
N SER A 253 -6.67 17.29 17.35
CA SER A 253 -6.59 17.39 15.90
C SER A 253 -5.41 18.24 15.45
N THR A 254 -4.99 18.08 14.19
CA THR A 254 -3.89 18.86 13.63
C THR A 254 -4.18 19.31 12.21
N LEU A 255 -3.67 20.47 11.86
CA LEU A 255 -3.60 20.97 10.48
C LEU A 255 -2.27 20.62 9.80
N TYR A 256 -1.37 19.87 10.47
CA TYR A 256 -0.08 19.49 9.90
C TYR A 256 -0.29 18.72 8.58
N GLY A 257 0.39 19.18 7.54
CA GLY A 257 0.27 18.58 6.20
C GLY A 257 -1.00 18.96 5.41
N THR A 258 -1.88 19.86 5.91
CA THR A 258 -3.08 20.27 5.16
C THR A 258 -2.84 21.42 4.20
N SER A 259 -1.70 22.09 4.29
CA SER A 259 -1.27 23.18 3.40
C SER A 259 0.24 23.37 3.48
N MET A 260 0.79 24.18 2.57
CA MET A 260 2.21 24.58 2.58
C MET A 260 2.61 25.33 3.86
N GLU A 261 1.69 26.05 4.50
CA GLU A 261 1.93 26.73 5.77
C GLU A 261 2.23 25.75 6.92
N TYR A 262 1.57 24.58 6.89
CA TYR A 262 1.69 23.55 7.92
C TYR A 262 2.50 22.35 7.43
N TRP A 263 3.46 22.60 6.53
CA TRP A 263 4.39 21.58 6.03
C TRP A 263 5.82 22.07 6.13
N MET A 264 6.77 21.13 6.21
CA MET A 264 8.21 21.39 6.18
C MET A 264 8.90 20.25 5.47
N SER A 265 9.59 20.55 4.37
CA SER A 265 10.31 19.57 3.58
C SER A 265 11.71 19.30 4.12
N SER A 266 12.21 18.09 3.87
CA SER A 266 13.55 17.67 4.31
C SER A 266 14.15 16.52 3.49
N GLY A 267 13.39 15.97 2.53
CA GLY A 267 13.78 14.83 1.71
C GLY A 267 14.68 15.17 0.53
N GLU A 268 14.70 14.29 -0.48
CA GLU A 268 15.46 14.43 -1.74
C GLU A 268 15.07 15.70 -2.48
N TYR A 269 13.82 16.11 -2.33
CA TYR A 269 13.26 17.31 -2.94
C TYR A 269 12.57 18.17 -1.90
N ILE A 270 12.49 19.46 -2.18
CA ILE A 270 11.74 20.48 -1.44
C ILE A 270 10.45 20.74 -2.21
N LEU A 271 9.30 20.58 -1.56
CA LEU A 271 8.01 20.96 -2.12
C LEU A 271 7.93 22.49 -2.19
N THR A 272 7.81 23.05 -3.38
CA THR A 272 7.79 24.50 -3.62
C THR A 272 6.40 25.02 -3.91
N GLU A 273 5.51 24.17 -4.39
CA GLU A 273 4.13 24.55 -4.70
C GLU A 273 3.20 23.34 -4.57
N TRP A 274 2.02 23.59 -4.03
CA TRP A 274 0.89 22.66 -4.02
C TRP A 274 -0.37 23.41 -4.43
N ILE A 275 -0.86 23.14 -5.65
CA ILE A 275 -2.14 23.63 -6.15
C ILE A 275 -3.12 22.45 -6.05
N VAL A 276 -4.07 22.57 -5.12
CA VAL A 276 -5.07 21.53 -4.85
C VAL A 276 -5.78 21.13 -6.15
N ASP A 277 -5.99 19.83 -6.35
CA ASP A 277 -6.61 19.23 -7.54
C ASP A 277 -5.91 19.55 -8.87
N SER A 278 -4.68 20.05 -8.84
CA SER A 278 -3.94 20.43 -10.05
C SER A 278 -2.53 19.86 -10.06
N GLN A 279 -1.64 20.31 -9.18
CA GLN A 279 -0.24 19.89 -9.24
C GLN A 279 0.53 20.09 -7.94
N PHE A 280 1.65 19.35 -7.85
CA PHE A 280 2.73 19.50 -6.87
C PHE A 280 4.03 19.77 -7.61
N THR A 281 4.78 20.80 -7.18
CA THR A 281 6.06 21.17 -7.79
C THR A 281 7.17 21.06 -6.75
N TYR A 282 8.27 20.46 -7.14
CA TYR A 282 9.42 20.20 -6.28
C TYR A 282 10.70 20.68 -6.94
N LYS A 283 11.63 21.16 -6.12
CA LYS A 283 13.05 21.40 -6.52
C LYS A 283 13.96 20.43 -5.79
N LYS A 284 15.08 20.07 -6.41
CA LYS A 284 16.13 19.25 -5.79
C LYS A 284 16.60 19.89 -4.47
N ASN A 285 16.73 19.08 -3.44
CA ASN A 285 17.36 19.48 -2.19
C ASN A 285 18.88 19.23 -2.29
N GLN A 286 19.66 20.30 -2.44
CA GLN A 286 21.12 20.21 -2.56
C GLN A 286 21.80 19.82 -1.24
N ASP A 287 21.14 20.03 -0.11
CA ASP A 287 21.63 19.68 1.24
C ASP A 287 21.25 18.26 1.65
N TYR A 288 20.56 17.51 0.77
CA TYR A 288 20.24 16.12 1.05
C TYR A 288 21.49 15.24 1.09
N VAL A 289 21.56 14.30 2.04
CA VAL A 289 22.74 13.46 2.30
C VAL A 289 23.23 12.68 1.07
N LYS A 290 22.32 12.31 0.18
CA LYS A 290 22.57 11.60 -1.09
C LYS A 290 22.24 12.48 -2.31
N ALA A 291 22.46 13.79 -2.22
CA ALA A 291 22.16 14.71 -3.32
C ALA A 291 22.89 14.36 -4.63
N ASP A 292 24.06 13.72 -4.51
CA ASP A 292 24.85 13.22 -5.63
C ASP A 292 24.25 11.99 -6.34
N MET A 293 23.21 11.38 -5.80
CA MET A 293 22.41 10.33 -6.44
C MET A 293 21.12 10.88 -7.08
N ILE A 294 20.79 12.14 -6.86
CA ILE A 294 19.54 12.76 -7.36
C ILE A 294 19.86 13.52 -8.65
N TRP A 295 19.40 12.99 -9.78
CA TRP A 295 19.73 13.52 -11.10
C TRP A 295 18.82 14.67 -11.54
N PHE A 296 17.52 14.62 -11.24
CA PHE A 296 16.61 15.66 -11.69
C PHE A 296 16.75 16.95 -10.88
N ALA A 297 16.68 18.09 -11.57
CA ALA A 297 16.66 19.42 -10.94
C ALA A 297 15.38 19.65 -10.13
N GLY A 298 14.32 18.93 -10.47
CA GLY A 298 13.04 18.98 -9.76
C GLY A 298 12.06 17.96 -10.31
N MET A 299 10.85 18.00 -9.75
CA MET A 299 9.75 17.10 -10.13
C MET A 299 8.45 17.90 -10.22
N GLU A 300 7.60 17.52 -11.14
CA GLU A 300 6.22 18.00 -11.26
C GLU A 300 5.29 16.80 -11.25
N ILE A 301 4.31 16.79 -10.34
CA ILE A 301 3.28 15.75 -10.26
C ILE A 301 1.94 16.42 -10.54
N ARG A 302 1.34 16.12 -11.70
CA ARG A 302 0.03 16.66 -12.11
C ARG A 302 -1.10 15.76 -11.64
N VAL A 303 -2.25 16.34 -11.33
CA VAL A 303 -3.49 15.61 -11.11
C VAL A 303 -4.19 15.45 -12.45
N VAL A 304 -4.24 14.22 -12.97
CA VAL A 304 -4.88 13.87 -14.24
C VAL A 304 -5.80 12.67 -14.01
N PRO A 305 -7.11 12.88 -13.75
CA PRO A 305 -8.02 11.80 -13.38
C PRO A 305 -8.29 10.77 -14.49
N ASP A 306 -8.24 11.20 -15.74
CA ASP A 306 -8.52 10.32 -16.90
C ASP A 306 -7.22 9.73 -17.46
N ALA A 307 -7.14 8.40 -17.53
CA ALA A 307 -5.96 7.68 -17.97
C ALA A 307 -5.65 7.90 -19.47
N ASN A 308 -6.66 8.11 -20.32
CA ASN A 308 -6.43 8.40 -21.74
C ASN A 308 -5.82 9.79 -21.91
N THR A 309 -6.30 10.77 -21.13
CA THR A 309 -5.70 12.11 -21.09
C THR A 309 -4.24 12.05 -20.62
N ALA A 310 -3.94 11.24 -19.60
CA ALA A 310 -2.56 11.06 -19.13
C ALA A 310 -1.67 10.44 -20.22
N LEU A 311 -2.17 9.46 -20.95
CA LEU A 311 -1.47 8.86 -22.09
C LEU A 311 -1.25 9.86 -23.23
N GLU A 312 -2.24 10.68 -23.58
CA GLU A 312 -2.08 11.75 -24.58
C GLU A 312 -1.00 12.76 -24.17
N LEU A 313 -0.97 13.18 -22.91
CA LEU A 313 0.06 14.08 -22.39
C LEU A 313 1.46 13.43 -22.47
N PHE A 314 1.57 12.12 -22.20
CA PHE A 314 2.81 11.37 -22.37
C PHE A 314 3.26 11.33 -23.83
N LEU A 315 2.35 10.99 -24.75
CA LEU A 315 2.65 10.94 -26.19
C LEU A 315 3.06 12.30 -26.77
N ASN A 316 2.55 13.38 -26.18
CA ASN A 316 2.92 14.76 -26.53
C ASN A 316 4.22 15.24 -25.84
N GLY A 317 4.87 14.41 -25.00
CA GLY A 317 6.08 14.77 -24.24
C GLY A 317 5.85 15.71 -23.06
N GLU A 318 4.59 15.87 -22.63
CA GLU A 318 4.23 16.69 -21.46
C GLU A 318 4.35 15.93 -20.14
N LEU A 319 4.30 14.60 -20.19
CA LEU A 319 4.61 13.68 -19.08
C LEU A 319 5.74 12.73 -19.48
N HIS A 320 6.50 12.26 -18.51
CA HIS A 320 7.54 11.26 -18.71
C HIS A 320 7.10 9.85 -18.32
N THR A 321 5.91 9.71 -17.72
CA THR A 321 5.31 8.41 -17.40
C THR A 321 3.81 8.43 -17.67
N ALA A 322 3.26 7.30 -18.11
CA ALA A 322 1.81 7.08 -18.20
C ALA A 322 1.49 5.61 -17.98
N ALA A 323 0.42 5.32 -17.24
CA ALA A 323 -0.14 3.98 -17.22
C ALA A 323 -0.98 3.73 -18.48
N ILE A 324 -0.95 2.49 -18.97
CA ILE A 324 -1.82 2.03 -20.06
C ILE A 324 -2.96 1.17 -19.49
N THR A 325 -4.17 1.49 -19.93
CA THR A 325 -5.35 0.70 -19.58
C THR A 325 -5.35 -0.63 -20.33
N TYR A 326 -6.06 -1.61 -19.79
CA TYR A 326 -6.19 -2.92 -20.44
C TYR A 326 -6.67 -2.82 -21.91
N ALA A 327 -7.59 -1.92 -22.21
CA ALA A 327 -8.09 -1.73 -23.58
C ALA A 327 -7.01 -1.28 -24.58
N GLN A 328 -5.89 -0.79 -24.09
CA GLN A 328 -4.77 -0.29 -24.89
C GLN A 328 -3.59 -1.28 -24.92
N TRP A 329 -3.62 -2.39 -24.16
CA TRP A 329 -2.47 -3.29 -24.06
C TRP A 329 -2.03 -3.87 -25.40
N GLU A 330 -2.96 -4.23 -26.26
CA GLU A 330 -2.68 -4.78 -27.60
C GLU A 330 -1.91 -3.76 -28.46
N ASP A 331 -2.23 -2.47 -28.33
CA ASP A 331 -1.57 -1.40 -29.10
C ASP A 331 -0.11 -1.16 -28.67
N TYR A 332 0.26 -1.60 -27.45
CA TYR A 332 1.59 -1.38 -26.83
C TYR A 332 2.30 -2.69 -26.46
N GLU A 333 1.87 -3.83 -26.99
CA GLU A 333 2.43 -5.15 -26.59
C GLU A 333 3.95 -5.25 -26.83
N ASP A 334 4.43 -4.70 -27.95
CA ASP A 334 5.83 -4.71 -28.35
C ASP A 334 6.56 -3.37 -28.08
N ASP A 335 5.96 -2.43 -27.38
CA ASP A 335 6.58 -1.12 -27.13
C ASP A 335 7.66 -1.25 -26.03
N PRO A 336 8.94 -1.00 -26.34
CA PRO A 336 10.04 -1.17 -25.40
C PRO A 336 9.99 -0.21 -24.20
N ARG A 337 9.14 0.81 -24.24
CA ARG A 337 8.94 1.76 -23.15
C ARG A 337 7.99 1.24 -22.09
N VAL A 338 7.31 0.10 -22.34
CA VAL A 338 6.34 -0.49 -21.42
C VAL A 338 7.05 -1.38 -20.41
N TYR A 339 6.81 -1.09 -19.15
CA TYR A 339 7.17 -1.93 -18.03
C TYR A 339 5.92 -2.54 -17.43
N GLU A 340 5.87 -3.88 -17.36
CA GLU A 340 4.83 -4.60 -16.63
C GLU A 340 5.30 -4.83 -15.19
N TYR A 341 4.42 -4.58 -14.21
CA TYR A 341 4.71 -4.87 -12.83
C TYR A 341 3.46 -5.35 -12.07
N TRP A 342 3.69 -6.13 -11.06
CA TRP A 342 2.64 -6.71 -10.24
C TRP A 342 2.34 -5.81 -9.06
N ASN A 343 1.17 -5.23 -9.13
CA ASN A 343 0.55 -4.45 -8.09
C ASN A 343 -0.38 -5.35 -7.26
N ASP A 344 -0.90 -4.86 -6.17
CA ASP A 344 -1.70 -5.58 -5.17
C ASP A 344 -3.13 -5.91 -5.64
N SER A 345 -3.28 -6.48 -6.83
CA SER A 345 -4.56 -6.52 -7.53
C SER A 345 -5.12 -7.93 -7.76
N THR A 346 -4.88 -8.89 -6.85
CA THR A 346 -5.63 -10.17 -6.90
C THR A 346 -7.09 -9.92 -6.55
N MET A 347 -7.96 -10.33 -7.45
CA MET A 347 -9.42 -10.22 -7.31
C MET A 347 -10.00 -11.54 -6.81
N PHE A 348 -10.86 -11.44 -5.81
CA PHE A 348 -11.49 -12.58 -5.14
C PHE A 348 -13.02 -12.48 -5.22
N LEU A 349 -13.66 -13.64 -5.27
CA LEU A 349 -15.05 -13.76 -4.83
C LEU A 349 -15.06 -13.96 -3.31
N TRP A 350 -15.59 -12.99 -2.59
CA TRP A 350 -15.82 -13.08 -1.16
C TRP A 350 -17.17 -13.73 -0.92
N VAL A 351 -17.17 -14.80 -0.13
CA VAL A 351 -18.37 -15.58 0.22
C VAL A 351 -18.68 -15.35 1.69
N ASN A 352 -19.86 -14.86 2.00
CA ASN A 352 -20.31 -14.72 3.39
C ASN A 352 -20.76 -16.08 3.94
N THR A 353 -19.81 -16.88 4.40
CA THR A 353 -20.05 -18.23 4.89
C THR A 353 -20.89 -18.31 6.16
N GLY A 354 -21.05 -17.18 6.88
CA GLY A 354 -21.92 -17.07 8.05
C GLY A 354 -23.37 -16.70 7.74
N ASN A 355 -23.71 -16.43 6.47
CA ASN A 355 -25.06 -16.02 6.09
C ASN A 355 -26.05 -17.19 6.20
N PRO A 356 -27.13 -17.05 7.02
CA PRO A 356 -28.08 -18.14 7.25
C PRO A 356 -29.06 -18.39 6.10
N LYS A 357 -29.06 -17.57 5.05
CA LYS A 357 -29.97 -17.73 3.91
C LYS A 357 -29.88 -19.13 3.29
N HIS A 358 -31.01 -19.63 2.83
CA HIS A 358 -31.11 -20.94 2.18
C HIS A 358 -30.47 -22.07 3.01
N ASN A 359 -30.79 -22.13 4.30
CA ASN A 359 -30.24 -23.13 5.23
C ASN A 359 -28.71 -23.13 5.27
N ASN A 360 -28.13 -21.92 5.34
CA ASN A 360 -26.67 -21.70 5.35
C ASN A 360 -25.95 -22.28 4.10
N MET A 361 -26.55 -22.12 2.93
CA MET A 361 -25.99 -22.63 1.66
C MET A 361 -24.59 -22.07 1.39
N LEU A 362 -24.32 -20.79 1.71
CA LEU A 362 -23.00 -20.18 1.53
C LEU A 362 -21.94 -20.78 2.48
N GLY A 363 -22.37 -21.29 3.64
CA GLY A 363 -21.53 -22.03 4.56
C GLY A 363 -21.30 -23.50 4.15
N ASN A 364 -22.03 -24.01 3.16
CA ASN A 364 -21.86 -25.37 2.69
C ASN A 364 -20.59 -25.54 1.86
N TYR A 365 -19.74 -26.51 2.22
CA TYR A 365 -18.46 -26.74 1.57
C TYR A 365 -18.59 -27.16 0.10
N ASN A 366 -19.54 -28.04 -0.21
CA ASN A 366 -19.80 -28.46 -1.59
C ASN A 366 -20.27 -27.29 -2.46
N PHE A 367 -21.07 -26.38 -1.90
CA PHE A 367 -21.47 -25.18 -2.65
C PHE A 367 -20.28 -24.29 -2.97
N ARG A 368 -19.36 -24.06 -2.02
CA ARG A 368 -18.16 -23.27 -2.28
C ARG A 368 -17.23 -23.93 -3.32
N LYS A 369 -17.13 -25.25 -3.32
CA LYS A 369 -16.47 -26.00 -4.40
C LYS A 369 -17.17 -25.82 -5.75
N ALA A 370 -18.49 -25.84 -5.78
CA ALA A 370 -19.23 -25.56 -6.99
C ALA A 370 -18.93 -24.16 -7.52
N LEU A 371 -18.83 -23.15 -6.67
CA LEU A 371 -18.40 -21.80 -7.05
C LEU A 371 -16.98 -21.81 -7.62
N PHE A 372 -16.02 -22.50 -6.96
CA PHE A 372 -14.62 -22.55 -7.38
C PHE A 372 -14.45 -23.15 -8.78
N TYR A 373 -15.10 -24.28 -9.08
CA TYR A 373 -15.01 -24.99 -10.35
C TYR A 373 -15.99 -24.46 -11.41
N GLY A 374 -17.01 -23.72 -11.01
CA GLY A 374 -18.03 -23.15 -11.90
C GLY A 374 -17.63 -21.82 -12.56
N MET A 375 -16.50 -21.23 -12.15
CA MET A 375 -16.00 -19.96 -12.68
C MET A 375 -14.92 -20.17 -13.74
N ASP A 376 -15.15 -19.64 -14.94
CA ASP A 376 -14.13 -19.55 -15.98
C ASP A 376 -13.25 -18.32 -15.76
N ARG A 377 -12.11 -18.55 -15.13
CA ARG A 377 -11.12 -17.50 -14.82
C ARG A 377 -10.48 -16.90 -16.06
N ASN A 378 -10.38 -17.68 -17.14
CA ASN A 378 -9.84 -17.19 -18.42
C ASN A 378 -10.72 -16.08 -19.01
N GLU A 379 -12.05 -16.20 -18.88
CA GLU A 379 -12.97 -15.16 -19.34
C GLU A 379 -12.80 -13.85 -18.55
N PHE A 380 -12.65 -13.93 -17.21
CA PHE A 380 -12.36 -12.73 -16.40
C PHE A 380 -11.05 -12.09 -16.83
N ALA A 381 -9.99 -12.86 -16.91
CA ALA A 381 -8.66 -12.38 -17.26
C ALA A 381 -8.64 -11.74 -18.67
N SER A 382 -9.20 -12.42 -19.67
CA SER A 382 -9.22 -11.93 -21.04
C SER A 382 -10.15 -10.73 -21.29
N THR A 383 -11.19 -10.58 -20.45
CA THR A 383 -12.16 -9.46 -20.61
C THR A 383 -11.73 -8.23 -19.80
N LEU A 384 -11.14 -8.43 -18.64
CA LEU A 384 -10.87 -7.36 -17.68
C LEU A 384 -9.39 -6.98 -17.59
N GLY A 385 -8.54 -7.71 -18.29
CA GLY A 385 -7.10 -7.57 -18.24
C GLY A 385 -6.48 -8.25 -17.06
N GLY A 386 -5.58 -9.19 -17.32
CA GLY A 386 -4.88 -9.88 -16.27
C GLY A 386 -4.63 -11.35 -16.56
N TYR A 387 -4.37 -12.09 -15.53
CA TYR A 387 -4.06 -13.52 -15.58
C TYR A 387 -4.95 -14.29 -14.63
N PRO A 388 -5.43 -15.50 -15.01
CA PRO A 388 -6.22 -16.33 -14.12
C PRO A 388 -5.43 -16.67 -12.84
N CYS A 389 -6.12 -16.69 -11.68
CA CYS A 389 -5.49 -16.95 -10.39
C CYS A 389 -6.29 -17.94 -9.56
N THR A 390 -5.58 -18.85 -8.87
CA THR A 390 -6.14 -19.80 -7.90
C THR A 390 -5.43 -19.74 -6.55
N ARG A 391 -4.55 -18.74 -6.36
CA ARG A 391 -3.75 -18.54 -5.16
C ARG A 391 -4.24 -17.30 -4.38
N LEU A 392 -4.06 -17.32 -3.07
CA LEU A 392 -4.37 -16.21 -2.19
C LEU A 392 -3.23 -15.20 -2.14
N PHE A 393 -2.01 -15.70 -2.05
CA PHE A 393 -0.83 -14.84 -2.10
C PHE A 393 -0.74 -14.14 -3.44
N ARG A 394 -0.16 -12.95 -3.41
CA ARG A 394 0.09 -12.12 -4.58
C ARG A 394 1.50 -12.31 -5.08
N ARG A 395 1.73 -12.01 -6.33
CA ARG A 395 3.06 -12.10 -6.94
C ARG A 395 4.08 -11.15 -6.30
N SER A 396 3.61 -10.06 -5.69
CA SER A 396 4.46 -9.13 -4.93
C SER A 396 4.91 -9.66 -3.56
N VAL A 397 4.40 -10.80 -3.10
CA VAL A 397 4.84 -11.40 -1.83
C VAL A 397 6.10 -12.23 -2.06
N VAL A 398 7.18 -11.84 -1.41
CA VAL A 398 8.46 -12.56 -1.48
C VAL A 398 8.41 -13.82 -0.62
N GLY A 399 8.78 -14.95 -1.21
CA GLY A 399 8.86 -16.25 -0.53
C GLY A 399 10.29 -16.73 -0.26
N ASP A 400 11.28 -16.14 -0.93
CA ASP A 400 12.70 -16.35 -0.67
C ASP A 400 13.41 -14.99 -0.74
N SER A 401 13.78 -14.47 0.41
CA SER A 401 14.41 -13.15 0.52
C SER A 401 15.82 -13.09 -0.09
N ASN A 402 16.53 -14.23 -0.18
CA ASN A 402 17.89 -14.27 -0.75
C ASN A 402 17.89 -14.09 -2.27
N THR A 403 16.81 -14.51 -2.93
CA THR A 403 16.69 -14.49 -4.40
C THR A 403 15.65 -13.49 -4.90
N GLY A 404 14.84 -12.91 -4.01
CA GLY A 404 13.68 -12.11 -4.38
C GLY A 404 12.54 -12.90 -5.04
N THR A 405 12.58 -14.26 -4.95
CA THR A 405 11.59 -15.12 -5.59
C THR A 405 10.21 -14.94 -4.96
N SER A 406 9.18 -14.72 -5.79
CA SER A 406 7.79 -14.67 -5.34
C SER A 406 7.35 -15.97 -4.69
N ILE A 407 6.55 -15.90 -3.64
CA ILE A 407 5.93 -17.05 -3.01
C ILE A 407 5.08 -17.89 -3.99
N LEU A 408 4.59 -17.27 -5.05
CA LEU A 408 3.82 -17.97 -6.09
C LEU A 408 4.69 -18.87 -6.99
N ASP A 409 5.98 -18.57 -7.09
CA ASP A 409 6.94 -19.33 -7.92
C ASP A 409 7.63 -20.45 -7.12
N LEU A 410 7.36 -20.55 -5.81
CA LEU A 410 7.82 -21.66 -4.98
C LEU A 410 7.01 -22.94 -5.26
N PRO A 411 7.61 -24.14 -5.08
CA PRO A 411 6.90 -25.41 -5.27
C PRO A 411 5.63 -25.50 -4.42
N CYS A 412 4.50 -25.82 -5.06
CA CYS A 412 3.20 -25.90 -4.42
C CYS A 412 2.39 -27.05 -5.06
N ASP A 413 2.30 -28.21 -4.39
CA ASP A 413 1.70 -29.44 -4.91
C ASP A 413 0.17 -29.47 -4.84
N TRP A 414 -0.45 -28.60 -4.03
CA TRP A 414 -1.91 -28.48 -3.92
C TRP A 414 -2.51 -27.44 -4.89
N GLN A 415 -1.70 -26.67 -5.57
CA GLN A 415 -2.17 -25.64 -6.48
C GLN A 415 -2.95 -26.24 -7.65
N VAL A 416 -4.16 -25.73 -7.86
CA VAL A 416 -4.94 -26.01 -9.07
C VAL A 416 -4.45 -25.06 -10.16
N ASP A 417 -4.15 -25.59 -11.36
CA ASP A 417 -3.79 -24.77 -12.51
C ASP A 417 -4.94 -23.80 -12.84
N PRO A 418 -4.72 -22.50 -12.77
CA PRO A 418 -5.78 -21.51 -12.96
C PRO A 418 -6.42 -21.53 -14.35
N TYR A 419 -5.68 -21.97 -15.39
CA TYR A 419 -6.17 -22.04 -16.76
C TYR A 419 -7.10 -23.22 -16.99
N THR A 420 -7.03 -24.26 -16.17
CA THR A 420 -7.84 -25.49 -16.28
C THR A 420 -8.76 -25.72 -15.08
N ALA A 421 -8.80 -24.76 -14.14
CA ALA A 421 -9.65 -24.83 -12.95
C ALA A 421 -11.16 -24.82 -13.28
N PHE A 422 -11.56 -24.30 -14.42
CA PHE A 422 -12.95 -24.30 -14.86
C PHE A 422 -13.41 -25.71 -15.27
N GLN A 423 -14.27 -26.32 -14.46
CA GLN A 423 -14.78 -27.68 -14.64
C GLN A 423 -16.29 -27.70 -14.38
N PRO A 424 -17.14 -27.26 -15.33
CA PRO A 424 -18.57 -27.07 -15.10
C PRO A 424 -19.32 -28.37 -14.75
N ALA A 425 -18.90 -29.51 -15.28
CA ALA A 425 -19.48 -30.81 -14.91
C ALA A 425 -19.22 -31.16 -13.44
N LEU A 426 -18.00 -30.95 -12.97
CA LEU A 426 -17.64 -31.13 -11.55
C LEU A 426 -18.36 -30.12 -10.65
N ALA A 427 -18.50 -28.90 -11.10
CA ALA A 427 -19.26 -27.86 -10.39
C ALA A 427 -20.74 -28.23 -10.22
N SER A 428 -21.36 -28.83 -11.27
CA SER A 428 -22.74 -29.35 -11.20
C SER A 428 -22.86 -30.47 -10.17
N GLU A 429 -21.93 -31.42 -10.12
CA GLU A 429 -21.94 -32.49 -9.10
C GLU A 429 -21.85 -31.92 -7.67
N TYR A 430 -21.06 -30.85 -7.47
CA TYR A 430 -20.94 -30.23 -6.16
C TYR A 430 -22.18 -29.42 -5.78
N VAL A 431 -22.84 -28.74 -6.72
CA VAL A 431 -24.08 -28.02 -6.41
C VAL A 431 -25.22 -28.99 -6.07
N ASP A 432 -25.30 -30.14 -6.75
CA ASP A 432 -26.29 -31.19 -6.44
C ASP A 432 -26.11 -31.72 -5.03
N LYS A 433 -24.85 -32.04 -4.64
CA LYS A 433 -24.53 -32.45 -3.25
C LYS A 433 -24.89 -31.37 -2.23
N ALA A 434 -24.61 -30.12 -2.53
CA ALA A 434 -24.95 -29.01 -1.64
C ALA A 434 -26.47 -28.85 -1.49
N PHE A 435 -27.25 -29.03 -2.55
CA PHE A 435 -28.70 -29.04 -2.50
C PHE A 435 -29.24 -30.22 -1.69
N GLU A 436 -28.70 -31.40 -1.84
CA GLU A 436 -29.05 -32.57 -1.06
C GLU A 436 -28.79 -32.35 0.45
N GLU A 437 -27.60 -31.83 0.79
CA GLU A 437 -27.20 -31.58 2.18
C GLU A 437 -27.99 -30.45 2.86
N THR A 438 -28.38 -29.42 2.12
CA THR A 438 -29.08 -28.27 2.67
C THR A 438 -30.60 -28.35 2.50
N GLY A 439 -31.12 -29.30 1.72
CA GLY A 439 -32.53 -29.44 1.39
C GLY A 439 -33.07 -28.35 0.46
N ASN A 440 -32.20 -27.59 -0.22
CA ASN A 440 -32.60 -26.63 -1.22
C ASN A 440 -32.77 -27.31 -2.59
N VAL A 441 -33.52 -26.68 -3.47
CA VAL A 441 -33.66 -27.06 -4.89
C VAL A 441 -33.38 -25.86 -5.80
N ASN A 442 -33.55 -24.66 -5.29
CA ASN A 442 -33.21 -23.41 -5.93
C ASN A 442 -32.77 -22.41 -4.86
N VAL A 443 -31.79 -21.59 -5.19
CA VAL A 443 -31.28 -20.51 -4.33
C VAL A 443 -31.10 -19.23 -5.14
N GLU A 444 -31.28 -18.10 -4.47
CA GLU A 444 -31.06 -16.78 -5.07
C GLU A 444 -30.17 -15.97 -4.14
N PHE A 445 -29.07 -15.44 -4.68
CA PHE A 445 -28.10 -14.63 -3.99
C PHE A 445 -27.86 -13.31 -4.68
N GLU A 446 -27.28 -12.34 -3.96
CA GLU A 446 -26.88 -11.04 -4.49
C GLU A 446 -25.37 -10.89 -4.50
N ILE A 447 -24.83 -10.34 -5.61
CA ILE A 447 -23.49 -9.77 -5.67
C ILE A 447 -23.64 -8.26 -5.72
N TYR A 448 -23.08 -7.56 -4.73
CA TYR A 448 -23.04 -6.10 -4.79
C TYR A 448 -21.73 -5.59 -5.43
N TYR A 449 -21.82 -4.44 -6.05
CA TYR A 449 -20.67 -3.72 -6.61
C TYR A 449 -20.82 -2.21 -6.39
N LYS A 450 -19.72 -1.48 -6.43
CA LYS A 450 -19.74 -0.01 -6.35
C LYS A 450 -20.34 0.56 -7.61
N GLU A 451 -21.34 1.47 -7.49
CA GLU A 451 -22.07 2.04 -8.63
C GLU A 451 -21.17 2.84 -9.60
N ASP A 452 -20.08 3.43 -9.10
CA ASP A 452 -19.06 4.15 -9.87
C ASP A 452 -17.89 3.27 -10.34
N GLY A 453 -17.86 2.00 -9.95
CA GLY A 453 -16.78 1.06 -10.24
C GLY A 453 -17.00 0.30 -11.55
N THR A 454 -16.60 0.84 -12.71
CA THR A 454 -16.78 0.19 -14.01
C THR A 454 -16.15 -1.20 -14.08
N HIS A 455 -14.94 -1.37 -13.57
CA HIS A 455 -14.22 -2.65 -13.54
C HIS A 455 -14.92 -3.69 -12.65
N THR A 456 -15.28 -3.33 -11.43
CA THR A 456 -15.99 -4.23 -10.51
C THR A 456 -17.39 -4.58 -11.01
N ARG A 457 -18.06 -3.65 -11.68
CA ARG A 457 -19.34 -3.91 -12.34
C ARG A 457 -19.19 -4.98 -13.44
N ALA A 458 -18.23 -4.82 -14.35
CA ALA A 458 -17.99 -5.79 -15.41
C ALA A 458 -17.65 -7.19 -14.84
N ALA A 459 -16.82 -7.26 -13.79
CA ALA A 459 -16.51 -8.50 -13.10
C ALA A 459 -17.77 -9.16 -12.50
N THR A 460 -18.65 -8.39 -11.88
CA THR A 460 -19.90 -8.94 -11.32
C THR A 460 -20.88 -9.40 -12.39
N GLU A 461 -20.95 -8.72 -13.52
CA GLU A 461 -21.78 -9.13 -14.66
C GLU A 461 -21.30 -10.47 -15.28
N ILE A 462 -19.97 -10.66 -15.40
CA ILE A 462 -19.37 -11.94 -15.82
C ILE A 462 -19.73 -13.04 -14.80
N MET A 463 -19.53 -12.77 -13.51
CA MET A 463 -19.83 -13.72 -12.43
C MET A 463 -21.28 -14.15 -12.42
N GLN A 464 -22.21 -13.20 -12.48
CA GLN A 464 -23.65 -13.48 -12.56
C GLN A 464 -23.98 -14.44 -13.70
N ARG A 465 -23.50 -14.10 -14.91
CA ARG A 465 -23.76 -14.90 -16.11
C ARG A 465 -23.20 -16.31 -15.97
N GLN A 466 -21.96 -16.45 -15.51
CA GLN A 466 -21.28 -17.73 -15.37
C GLN A 466 -21.93 -18.63 -14.32
N LEU A 467 -22.15 -18.12 -13.11
CA LEU A 467 -22.73 -18.92 -12.02
C LEU A 467 -24.18 -19.33 -12.33
N THR A 468 -25.00 -18.41 -12.87
CA THR A 468 -26.38 -18.73 -13.26
C THR A 468 -26.43 -19.78 -14.39
N LYS A 469 -25.45 -19.74 -15.32
CA LYS A 469 -25.37 -20.69 -16.43
C LYS A 469 -24.84 -22.07 -16.01
N ASN A 470 -23.81 -22.09 -15.17
CA ASN A 470 -23.01 -23.29 -14.89
C ASN A 470 -23.48 -24.06 -13.65
N LEU A 471 -24.29 -23.43 -12.78
CA LEU A 471 -24.80 -24.02 -11.56
C LEU A 471 -26.35 -24.05 -11.63
N GLU A 472 -26.92 -25.18 -12.03
CA GLU A 472 -28.36 -25.34 -12.14
C GLU A 472 -29.05 -25.09 -10.77
N GLY A 473 -30.13 -24.32 -10.77
CA GLY A 473 -30.85 -23.91 -9.55
C GLY A 473 -30.23 -22.74 -8.78
N VAL A 474 -29.09 -22.19 -9.24
CA VAL A 474 -28.49 -21.01 -8.63
C VAL A 474 -28.80 -19.76 -9.47
N ASN A 475 -29.43 -18.77 -8.85
CA ASN A 475 -29.69 -17.47 -9.46
C ASN A 475 -28.90 -16.38 -8.74
N ILE A 476 -28.26 -15.49 -9.51
CA ILE A 476 -27.46 -14.39 -8.98
C ILE A 476 -28.07 -13.06 -9.43
N LYS A 477 -28.37 -12.18 -8.48
CA LYS A 477 -28.79 -10.80 -8.72
C LYS A 477 -27.64 -9.83 -8.53
N LEU A 478 -27.64 -8.75 -9.29
CA LEU A 478 -26.67 -7.66 -9.15
C LEU A 478 -27.27 -6.51 -8.35
N ARG A 479 -26.50 -5.94 -7.44
CA ARG A 479 -26.86 -4.78 -6.62
C ARG A 479 -25.79 -3.70 -6.69
N ALA A 480 -26.12 -2.59 -7.32
CA ALA A 480 -25.28 -1.39 -7.26
C ALA A 480 -25.43 -0.70 -5.89
N VAL A 481 -24.33 -0.29 -5.28
CA VAL A 481 -24.32 0.41 -4.00
C VAL A 481 -23.33 1.57 -4.00
N PRO A 482 -23.60 2.68 -3.28
CA PRO A 482 -22.63 3.74 -3.07
C PRO A 482 -21.34 3.22 -2.43
N GLN A 483 -20.19 3.86 -2.73
CA GLN A 483 -18.88 3.43 -2.24
C GLN A 483 -18.84 3.28 -0.71
N ALA A 484 -19.39 4.22 0.03
CA ALA A 484 -19.42 4.16 1.50
C ALA A 484 -20.18 2.92 2.01
N GLN A 485 -21.29 2.56 1.33
CA GLN A 485 -22.06 1.36 1.67
C GLN A 485 -21.31 0.08 1.30
N ALA A 486 -20.57 0.06 0.19
CA ALA A 486 -19.78 -1.10 -0.22
C ALA A 486 -18.77 -1.54 0.86
N TYR A 487 -18.14 -0.59 1.55
CA TYR A 487 -17.23 -0.88 2.65
C TYR A 487 -17.94 -1.41 3.90
N SER A 488 -19.13 -0.91 4.22
CA SER A 488 -19.91 -1.39 5.38
C SER A 488 -20.47 -2.78 5.15
N LEU A 489 -20.92 -3.09 3.94
CA LEU A 489 -21.46 -4.40 3.56
C LEU A 489 -20.41 -5.52 3.56
N ARG A 490 -19.12 -5.22 3.47
CA ARG A 490 -18.03 -6.21 3.59
C ARG A 490 -17.93 -6.83 4.98
N ARG A 491 -18.53 -6.19 6.00
CA ARG A 491 -18.52 -6.67 7.37
C ARG A 491 -19.82 -7.43 7.62
N TRP A 492 -19.71 -8.76 7.73
CA TRP A 492 -20.86 -9.53 8.12
C TRP A 492 -21.31 -9.16 9.55
N ASN A 493 -22.60 -8.91 9.68
CA ASN A 493 -23.24 -8.70 10.97
C ASN A 493 -24.41 -9.69 11.07
N PRO A 494 -24.41 -10.64 12.02
CA PRO A 494 -25.47 -11.61 12.17
C PRO A 494 -26.83 -10.99 12.50
N ASN A 495 -26.84 -9.74 12.97
CA ASN A 495 -28.05 -9.00 13.29
C ASN A 495 -28.55 -8.11 12.14
N ASP A 496 -27.83 -8.09 11.01
CA ASP A 496 -28.19 -7.32 9.82
C ASP A 496 -28.78 -8.25 8.76
N PRO A 497 -30.12 -8.20 8.52
CA PRO A 497 -30.77 -9.02 7.52
C PRO A 497 -30.33 -8.67 6.08
N ASP A 498 -29.76 -7.49 5.87
CA ASP A 498 -29.22 -7.01 4.58
C ASP A 498 -27.72 -7.29 4.43
N SER A 499 -27.14 -8.10 5.31
CA SER A 499 -25.76 -8.57 5.20
C SER A 499 -25.52 -9.18 3.81
N PHE A 500 -24.33 -8.91 3.23
CA PHE A 500 -24.00 -9.36 1.88
C PHE A 500 -24.03 -10.89 1.73
N ASP A 501 -24.25 -11.37 0.52
CA ASP A 501 -24.08 -12.78 0.13
C ASP A 501 -22.71 -12.97 -0.52
N PHE A 502 -22.45 -12.20 -1.58
CA PHE A 502 -21.20 -12.19 -2.31
C PHE A 502 -20.70 -10.78 -2.56
N ASN A 503 -19.37 -10.65 -2.65
CA ASN A 503 -18.70 -9.46 -3.14
C ASN A 503 -17.51 -9.84 -4.03
N ILE A 504 -17.21 -9.06 -5.07
CA ILE A 504 -15.96 -9.14 -5.79
C ILE A 504 -15.08 -7.97 -5.38
N GLY A 505 -13.85 -8.26 -5.01
CA GLY A 505 -12.90 -7.23 -4.62
C GLY A 505 -11.54 -7.78 -4.27
N SER A 506 -10.57 -6.88 -4.15
CA SER A 506 -9.23 -7.19 -3.67
C SER A 506 -9.13 -7.02 -2.16
N LEU A 507 -8.15 -7.68 -1.57
CA LEU A 507 -7.63 -7.40 -0.24
C LEU A 507 -6.18 -6.95 -0.43
N LEU A 508 -5.80 -5.87 0.23
CA LEU A 508 -4.44 -5.32 0.19
C LEU A 508 -3.75 -5.56 1.54
N PRO A 509 -3.33 -6.79 1.86
CA PRO A 509 -2.46 -7.04 3.00
C PRO A 509 -1.04 -6.56 2.68
N GLY A 510 -0.14 -6.57 3.66
CA GLY A 510 1.28 -6.25 3.42
C GLY A 510 1.96 -7.17 2.40
N ASN A 511 3.20 -6.89 2.05
CA ASN A 511 3.97 -7.61 1.03
C ASN A 511 4.77 -8.80 1.60
N GLU A 512 4.57 -9.12 2.86
CA GLU A 512 5.18 -10.27 3.52
C GLU A 512 4.13 -11.37 3.73
N PRO A 513 4.53 -12.66 3.73
CA PRO A 513 3.60 -13.77 3.90
C PRO A 513 2.75 -13.68 5.18
N LEU A 514 3.38 -13.34 6.30
CA LEU A 514 2.70 -13.19 7.59
C LEU A 514 1.71 -12.02 7.61
N ASP A 515 2.01 -10.94 6.91
CA ASP A 515 1.10 -9.80 6.79
C ASP A 515 -0.19 -10.14 6.05
N THR A 516 -0.09 -11.02 5.05
CA THR A 516 -1.27 -11.54 4.35
C THR A 516 -2.12 -12.40 5.27
N LEU A 517 -1.51 -13.35 5.96
CA LEU A 517 -2.22 -14.35 6.75
C LEU A 517 -2.85 -13.81 8.04
N LYS A 518 -2.27 -12.79 8.67
CA LYS A 518 -2.83 -12.19 9.90
C LYS A 518 -4.29 -11.77 9.77
N PHE A 519 -4.71 -11.38 8.56
CA PHE A 519 -6.08 -10.93 8.30
C PHE A 519 -7.14 -12.02 8.44
N TYR A 520 -6.73 -13.28 8.39
CA TYR A 520 -7.62 -14.43 8.47
C TYR A 520 -7.68 -15.05 9.87
N GLY A 521 -6.79 -14.67 10.77
CA GLY A 521 -6.69 -15.20 12.12
C GLY A 521 -7.81 -14.76 13.05
N SER A 522 -7.99 -15.49 14.16
CA SER A 522 -9.01 -15.23 15.18
C SER A 522 -8.90 -13.83 15.82
N ASN A 523 -7.71 -13.24 15.80
CA ASN A 523 -7.47 -11.91 16.35
C ASN A 523 -7.83 -10.75 15.40
N TYR A 524 -8.15 -11.05 14.12
CA TYR A 524 -8.53 -10.03 13.15
C TYR A 524 -10.05 -10.03 12.94
N GLN A 525 -10.76 -9.27 13.76
CA GLN A 525 -12.22 -9.25 13.85
C GLN A 525 -12.98 -9.06 12.51
N PRO A 526 -12.56 -8.16 11.59
CA PRO A 526 -13.33 -7.95 10.36
C PRO A 526 -13.48 -9.20 9.48
N LEU A 527 -12.49 -10.10 9.45
CA LEU A 527 -12.55 -11.32 8.63
C LEU A 527 -12.92 -12.59 9.40
N ARG A 528 -12.85 -12.57 10.72
CA ARG A 528 -13.23 -13.70 11.56
C ARG A 528 -14.67 -14.17 11.29
N PHE A 529 -15.58 -13.28 10.99
CA PHE A 529 -16.98 -13.59 10.75
C PHE A 529 -17.25 -14.44 9.50
N TYR A 530 -16.26 -14.58 8.61
CA TYR A 530 -16.37 -15.44 7.43
C TYR A 530 -16.08 -16.92 7.71
N TRP A 531 -15.46 -17.23 8.86
CA TRP A 531 -15.20 -18.60 9.24
C TRP A 531 -16.45 -19.27 9.80
N ASN A 532 -16.85 -20.39 9.19
CA ASN A 532 -17.93 -21.25 9.65
C ASN A 532 -17.43 -22.59 10.19
N ASP A 533 -16.11 -22.81 10.20
CA ASP A 533 -15.46 -24.00 10.75
C ASP A 533 -14.35 -23.57 11.72
N GLU A 534 -14.62 -23.72 13.01
CA GLU A 534 -13.71 -23.35 14.09
C GLU A 534 -12.46 -24.25 14.14
N SER A 535 -12.51 -25.45 13.57
CA SER A 535 -11.35 -26.35 13.52
C SER A 535 -10.34 -25.89 12.48
N LEU A 536 -10.81 -25.43 11.32
CA LEU A 536 -9.96 -24.84 10.27
C LEU A 536 -9.36 -23.51 10.75
N LEU A 537 -10.15 -22.69 11.46
CA LEU A 537 -9.63 -21.44 12.06
C LEU A 537 -8.52 -21.74 13.07
N ALA A 538 -8.74 -22.72 13.95
CA ALA A 538 -7.74 -23.09 14.97
C ALA A 538 -6.45 -23.62 14.32
N GLU A 539 -6.54 -24.39 13.23
CA GLU A 539 -5.37 -24.87 12.51
C GLU A 539 -4.64 -23.75 11.76
N HIS A 540 -5.38 -22.83 11.13
CA HIS A 540 -4.80 -21.62 10.56
C HIS A 540 -4.04 -20.81 11.62
N ASP A 541 -4.66 -20.56 12.78
CA ASP A 541 -4.03 -19.80 13.87
C ASP A 541 -2.77 -20.50 14.39
N ARG A 542 -2.80 -21.83 14.50
CA ARG A 542 -1.61 -22.62 14.90
C ARG A 542 -0.47 -22.45 13.90
N LEU A 543 -0.72 -22.66 12.61
CA LEU A 543 0.27 -22.49 11.55
C LEU A 543 0.83 -21.07 11.50
N TYR A 544 -0.04 -20.08 11.66
CA TYR A 544 0.35 -18.68 11.69
C TYR A 544 1.26 -18.35 12.87
N GLN A 545 0.93 -18.84 14.08
CA GLN A 545 1.77 -18.64 15.27
C GLN A 545 3.13 -19.36 15.16
N GLU A 546 3.16 -20.57 14.64
CA GLU A 546 4.42 -21.28 14.36
C GLU A 546 5.25 -20.55 13.29
N ALA A 547 4.62 -20.02 12.25
CA ALA A 547 5.32 -19.24 11.22
C ALA A 547 5.95 -17.96 11.82
N ILE A 548 5.29 -17.28 12.76
CA ILE A 548 5.90 -16.16 13.51
C ILE A 548 7.13 -16.61 14.28
N ILE A 549 7.07 -17.77 14.97
CA ILE A 549 8.21 -18.31 15.70
C ILE A 549 9.38 -18.60 14.76
N PHE A 550 9.12 -19.26 13.63
CA PHE A 550 10.15 -19.55 12.63
C PHE A 550 10.77 -18.28 12.05
N ASN A 551 9.95 -17.24 11.79
CA ASN A 551 10.45 -15.94 11.37
C ASN A 551 11.39 -15.32 12.43
N ASP A 552 10.99 -15.36 13.70
CA ASP A 552 11.80 -14.83 14.81
C ASP A 552 13.11 -15.61 15.02
N GLU A 553 13.14 -16.88 14.61
CA GLU A 553 14.33 -17.74 14.64
C GLU A 553 15.19 -17.62 13.36
N GLY A 554 14.80 -16.81 12.38
CA GLY A 554 15.48 -16.68 11.09
C GLY A 554 15.35 -17.91 10.18
N LYS A 555 14.31 -18.73 10.38
CA LYS A 555 14.00 -19.95 9.62
C LYS A 555 12.97 -19.65 8.53
N GLU A 556 13.40 -18.89 7.52
CA GLU A 556 12.50 -18.42 6.46
C GLU A 556 11.80 -19.57 5.72
N ALA A 557 12.51 -20.63 5.39
CA ALA A 557 11.93 -21.75 4.64
C ALA A 557 10.80 -22.46 5.41
N GLU A 558 10.97 -22.66 6.72
CA GLU A 558 9.94 -23.24 7.59
C GLU A 558 8.76 -22.27 7.79
N MET A 559 9.06 -20.98 7.93
CA MET A 559 8.03 -19.93 8.00
C MET A 559 7.17 -19.94 6.74
N VAL A 560 7.79 -19.95 5.57
CA VAL A 560 7.09 -19.96 4.26
C VAL A 560 6.30 -21.26 4.08
N ALA A 561 6.85 -22.41 4.47
CA ALA A 561 6.13 -23.70 4.40
C ALA A 561 4.81 -23.67 5.21
N ASN A 562 4.83 -23.13 6.43
CA ASN A 562 3.62 -22.96 7.24
C ASN A 562 2.65 -21.95 6.61
N CYS A 563 3.18 -20.91 5.97
CA CYS A 563 2.35 -19.92 5.26
C CYS A 563 1.64 -20.56 4.05
N LEU A 564 2.33 -21.39 3.28
CA LEU A 564 1.75 -22.13 2.14
C LEU A 564 0.69 -23.14 2.58
N GLU A 565 0.91 -23.85 3.70
CA GLU A 565 -0.08 -24.76 4.25
C GLU A 565 -1.33 -24.01 4.79
N SER A 566 -1.12 -22.87 5.42
CA SER A 566 -2.21 -21.99 5.84
C SER A 566 -3.01 -21.46 4.64
N GLU A 567 -2.33 -21.06 3.55
CA GLU A 567 -2.98 -20.69 2.30
C GLU A 567 -3.82 -21.84 1.73
N ARG A 568 -3.31 -23.08 1.77
CA ARG A 568 -4.04 -24.28 1.34
C ARG A 568 -5.38 -24.42 2.06
N ILE A 569 -5.36 -24.26 3.38
CA ILE A 569 -6.58 -24.29 4.20
C ILE A 569 -7.57 -23.21 3.74
N LEU A 570 -7.10 -21.98 3.56
CA LEU A 570 -7.94 -20.85 3.18
C LEU A 570 -8.57 -21.00 1.80
N VAL A 571 -7.80 -21.50 0.82
CA VAL A 571 -8.24 -21.55 -0.58
C VAL A 571 -8.97 -22.86 -0.90
N MET A 572 -8.55 -24.00 -0.31
CA MET A 572 -9.04 -25.32 -0.70
C MET A 572 -10.06 -25.92 0.28
N GLU A 573 -10.10 -25.43 1.53
CA GLU A 573 -11.00 -25.98 2.56
C GLU A 573 -11.98 -24.91 3.06
N ALA A 574 -11.51 -23.77 3.56
CA ALA A 574 -12.39 -22.71 4.04
C ALA A 574 -13.13 -22.00 2.91
N MET A 575 -12.46 -21.75 1.77
CA MET A 575 -13.04 -21.18 0.55
C MET A 575 -13.94 -19.95 0.79
N GLN A 576 -13.59 -19.13 1.77
CA GLN A 576 -14.33 -17.89 2.06
C GLN A 576 -13.89 -16.73 1.14
N GLN A 577 -12.69 -16.84 0.58
CA GLN A 577 -12.21 -16.03 -0.51
C GLN A 577 -11.74 -16.94 -1.63
N ILE A 578 -12.40 -16.84 -2.77
CA ILE A 578 -12.08 -17.67 -3.94
C ILE A 578 -11.32 -16.79 -4.93
N PRO A 579 -10.03 -17.07 -5.20
CA PRO A 579 -9.23 -16.30 -6.15
C PRO A 579 -9.77 -16.44 -7.57
N ILE A 580 -9.78 -15.33 -8.32
CA ILE A 580 -10.32 -15.29 -9.68
C ILE A 580 -9.23 -14.93 -10.69
N TYR A 581 -8.63 -13.75 -10.58
CA TYR A 581 -7.61 -13.25 -11.48
C TYR A 581 -6.73 -12.20 -10.80
N GLU A 582 -5.53 -12.03 -11.35
CA GLU A 582 -4.56 -10.99 -10.98
C GLU A 582 -4.46 -9.98 -12.10
N ILE A 583 -4.31 -8.70 -11.75
CA ILE A 583 -4.16 -7.61 -12.71
C ILE A 583 -2.77 -7.01 -12.55
N PRO A 584 -1.86 -7.17 -13.54
CA PRO A 584 -0.63 -6.39 -13.56
C PRO A 584 -0.94 -4.94 -13.93
N THR A 585 -0.03 -4.07 -13.59
CA THR A 585 -0.03 -2.69 -14.09
C THR A 585 1.01 -2.59 -15.20
N LYS A 586 0.67 -1.94 -16.31
CA LYS A 586 1.62 -1.60 -17.38
C LYS A 586 1.83 -0.10 -17.40
N GLN A 587 3.08 0.32 -17.35
CA GLN A 587 3.48 1.71 -17.29
C GLN A 587 4.51 2.02 -18.36
N LEU A 588 4.29 3.11 -19.09
CA LEU A 588 5.23 3.68 -20.03
C LEU A 588 6.21 4.61 -19.30
N TYR A 589 7.46 4.56 -19.72
CA TYR A 589 8.48 5.58 -19.43
C TYR A 589 8.99 6.19 -20.73
N ALA A 590 9.24 7.50 -20.73
CA ALA A 590 9.80 8.19 -21.90
C ALA A 590 11.21 7.64 -22.23
N GLU A 591 11.54 7.56 -23.52
CA GLU A 591 12.81 6.98 -23.99
C GLU A 591 14.06 7.65 -23.43
N ASN A 592 13.95 8.94 -23.07
CA ASN A 592 15.02 9.71 -22.47
C ASN A 592 15.10 9.58 -20.93
N ILE A 593 14.39 8.63 -20.33
CA ILE A 593 14.47 8.30 -18.91
C ILE A 593 15.20 6.98 -18.73
N GLU A 594 16.30 6.99 -18.01
CA GLU A 594 16.99 5.80 -17.53
C GLU A 594 16.61 5.56 -16.06
N LEU A 595 16.03 4.40 -15.80
CA LEU A 595 15.70 3.94 -14.44
C LEU A 595 16.97 3.42 -13.74
N PRO A 596 17.06 3.49 -12.39
CA PRO A 596 18.23 3.02 -11.66
C PRO A 596 18.38 1.49 -11.65
N GLY A 597 17.34 0.74 -12.05
CA GLY A 597 17.33 -0.71 -12.11
C GLY A 597 16.76 -1.26 -13.40
N ASN A 598 16.65 -2.59 -13.47
CA ASN A 598 16.21 -3.31 -14.67
C ASN A 598 14.69 -3.24 -14.88
N GLY A 599 13.97 -2.54 -14.03
CA GLY A 599 12.52 -2.37 -14.08
C GLY A 599 11.90 -2.20 -12.71
N TYR A 600 10.75 -2.81 -12.48
CA TYR A 600 10.07 -2.78 -11.20
C TYR A 600 10.68 -3.80 -10.23
N VAL A 601 11.15 -3.31 -9.10
CA VAL A 601 11.65 -4.16 -8.00
C VAL A 601 10.57 -4.29 -6.93
N ILE A 602 10.23 -5.50 -6.56
CA ILE A 602 9.21 -5.78 -5.54
C ILE A 602 9.55 -5.05 -4.23
N ASN A 603 8.56 -4.42 -3.61
CA ASN A 603 8.68 -3.62 -2.38
C ASN A 603 9.51 -2.32 -2.49
N TYR A 604 10.12 -2.07 -3.64
CA TYR A 604 10.90 -0.85 -3.89
C TYR A 604 10.25 0.05 -4.96
N GLY A 605 9.73 -0.53 -6.03
CA GLY A 605 9.18 0.19 -7.18
C GLY A 605 10.20 0.38 -8.30
N PHE A 606 10.02 1.41 -9.12
CA PHE A 606 10.91 1.74 -10.24
C PHE A 606 12.12 2.60 -9.84
N GLY A 607 12.14 3.13 -8.63
CA GLY A 607 13.19 4.03 -8.19
C GLY A 607 13.20 5.39 -8.90
N ASP A 608 12.06 5.88 -9.37
CA ASP A 608 11.89 7.13 -10.14
C ASP A 608 12.72 8.31 -9.61
N ARG A 609 12.91 8.38 -8.29
CA ARG A 609 13.64 9.46 -7.63
C ARG A 609 15.14 9.47 -7.92
N TYR A 610 15.68 8.34 -8.35
CA TYR A 610 17.08 8.14 -8.71
C TYR A 610 17.27 7.94 -10.22
N ALA A 611 16.20 8.05 -11.00
CA ALA A 611 16.26 8.02 -12.44
C ALA A 611 16.94 9.28 -12.99
N LYS A 612 17.43 9.21 -14.22
CA LYS A 612 18.11 10.32 -14.90
C LYS A 612 17.61 10.51 -16.33
N PHE A 613 17.77 11.72 -16.84
CA PHE A 613 17.65 11.95 -18.28
C PHE A 613 18.90 11.44 -19.00
N ILE A 614 18.68 10.76 -20.12
CA ILE A 614 19.72 10.38 -21.08
C ILE A 614 19.51 11.13 -22.39
N ASP A 615 20.61 11.36 -23.14
CA ASP A 615 20.60 12.09 -24.41
C ASP A 615 19.92 11.29 -25.55
#